data_5cbb87a6bcc88761fb96c529862d09c7
#
_entry.id   5cbb87a6bcc88761fb96c529862d09c7
#
_cell.length_a   1.000
_cell.length_b   1.000
_cell.length_c   1.000
_cell.angle_alpha   90.00
_cell.angle_beta   90.00
_cell.angle_gamma   90.00
#
_symmetry.space_group_name_H-M   'P 1'
#
loop_
_entity.id
_entity.type
_entity.pdbx_description
1 polymer ?
#
loop_
_entity_poly.entity_id
_entity_poly.type
_entity_poly.pdbx_seq_one_letter_code
_entity_poly.pdbx_strand_id
1 'polypeptide(L)'
;MKKRFLAFLLAVCVAVSMLVLPASAVGSNAAVQTATALGGLTAEQAGSLGAPLTRGQAARLLTAFSAYRDTTTAQGRTGRLYSDVDSDSPYAVYIRTAVQNGWMTGYSDGSFRPDNTVTLEEACTMALRLLGYDVAKLGGTFPTAQLSKASALGLRNEINARQGETLTLEQGTVLFYNALTAMNGSGQVYASTLGFAVSNGQVDISSVLLDNVKGPFVADASTVLPFAPAAIYRNDEVTTSAALSPYDVYYYNESARTVWIYNKRAAGRVTAVSPSASAPTSVTVAGVTYAIASPSVAYQLSSLSGGGVGQVVTLLLGMNDAAVSVLTGDAADAVFYGVVQSSSVSYTHLRAPETDSYLVC
;
A
#
# COMPACT_ATOMS: atom_id res chain seq x y z
N MET A 1 19.59 2.79 -13.49
CA MET A 1 18.47 2.29 -12.68
C MET A 1 18.53 2.75 -11.22
N LYS A 2 19.64 2.55 -10.47
CA LYS A 2 19.74 2.96 -9.03
C LYS A 2 19.49 4.47 -8.76
N LYS A 3 19.89 5.39 -9.64
CA LYS A 3 19.70 6.85 -9.45
C LYS A 3 18.24 7.32 -9.63
N ARG A 4 17.44 6.66 -10.48
CA ARG A 4 16.03 7.00 -10.70
C ARG A 4 15.11 6.41 -9.59
N PHE A 5 15.49 5.23 -9.07
CA PHE A 5 14.85 4.65 -7.89
C PHE A 5 15.06 5.50 -6.63
N LEU A 6 16.26 6.08 -6.49
CA LEU A 6 16.59 7.00 -5.40
C LEU A 6 15.80 8.33 -5.51
N ALA A 7 15.55 8.83 -6.73
CA ALA A 7 14.77 10.04 -6.96
C ALA A 7 13.27 9.83 -6.64
N PHE A 8 12.72 8.64 -6.94
CA PHE A 8 11.36 8.27 -6.59
C PHE A 8 11.19 8.15 -5.07
N LEU A 9 12.14 7.50 -4.39
CA LEU A 9 12.17 7.42 -2.93
C LEU A 9 12.23 8.83 -2.29
N LEU A 10 13.02 9.76 -2.88
CA LEU A 10 13.12 11.13 -2.39
C LEU A 10 11.82 11.93 -2.62
N ALA A 11 11.13 11.76 -3.74
CA ALA A 11 9.88 12.47 -4.04
C ALA A 11 8.73 12.05 -3.11
N VAL A 12 8.62 10.75 -2.80
CA VAL A 12 7.62 10.26 -1.84
C VAL A 12 7.98 10.69 -0.41
N CYS A 13 9.25 10.70 -0.02
CA CYS A 13 9.69 11.22 1.28
C CYS A 13 9.45 12.73 1.42
N VAL A 14 9.64 13.54 0.36
CA VAL A 14 9.40 14.99 0.40
C VAL A 14 7.89 15.29 0.45
N ALA A 15 7.04 14.52 -0.21
CA ALA A 15 5.59 14.71 -0.14
C ALA A 15 5.00 14.41 1.25
N VAL A 16 5.59 13.46 1.99
CA VAL A 16 5.23 13.14 3.37
C VAL A 16 5.77 14.20 4.35
N SER A 17 6.87 14.89 4.02
CA SER A 17 7.51 15.87 4.90
C SER A 17 6.90 17.28 4.88
N MET A 18 5.93 17.58 4.01
CA MET A 18 5.29 18.92 3.95
C MET A 18 4.09 19.09 4.89
N LEU A 19 3.70 18.09 5.66
CA LEU A 19 2.89 18.28 6.87
C LEU A 19 3.84 18.65 8.02
N VAL A 20 4.14 19.95 8.15
CA VAL A 20 4.92 20.49 9.28
C VAL A 20 4.08 20.35 10.55
N LEU A 21 4.23 19.22 11.23
CA LEU A 21 3.73 19.00 12.58
C LEU A 21 4.90 19.18 13.58
N PRO A 22 4.63 19.62 14.82
CA PRO A 22 5.68 19.82 15.83
C PRO A 22 6.43 18.51 16.10
N ALA A 23 7.72 18.60 16.41
CA ALA A 23 8.66 17.49 16.50
C ALA A 23 8.25 16.32 17.45
N SER A 24 7.31 16.55 18.36
CA SER A 24 6.72 15.51 19.24
C SER A 24 5.62 14.68 18.59
N ALA A 25 5.20 15.02 17.36
CA ALA A 25 4.11 14.34 16.65
C ALA A 25 4.61 13.39 15.54
N VAL A 26 5.92 13.27 15.31
CA VAL A 26 6.46 12.54 14.15
C VAL A 26 6.25 11.03 14.30
N GLY A 27 6.48 10.48 15.50
CA GLY A 27 6.30 9.04 15.74
C GLY A 27 4.82 8.61 15.72
N SER A 28 3.98 9.38 16.39
CA SER A 28 2.53 9.17 16.42
C SER A 28 1.92 9.26 15.02
N ASN A 29 2.32 10.24 14.20
CA ASN A 29 1.84 10.37 12.83
C ASN A 29 2.25 9.16 11.95
N ALA A 30 3.50 8.71 12.02
CA ALA A 30 3.97 7.53 11.28
C ALA A 30 3.21 6.26 11.70
N ALA A 31 2.96 6.09 13.00
CA ALA A 31 2.19 4.97 13.53
C ALA A 31 0.74 4.96 13.00
N VAL A 32 0.07 6.12 13.03
CA VAL A 32 -1.31 6.26 12.53
C VAL A 32 -1.39 6.04 11.01
N GLN A 33 -0.47 6.61 10.24
CA GLN A 33 -0.40 6.41 8.79
C GLN A 33 -0.17 4.93 8.46
N THR A 34 0.77 4.28 9.13
CA THR A 34 1.06 2.86 8.93
C THR A 34 -0.14 1.99 9.30
N ALA A 35 -0.76 2.23 10.47
CA ALA A 35 -1.93 1.49 10.92
C ALA A 35 -3.11 1.66 9.94
N THR A 36 -3.33 2.87 9.42
CA THR A 36 -4.37 3.15 8.44
C THR A 36 -4.08 2.44 7.11
N ALA A 37 -2.84 2.51 6.62
CA ALA A 37 -2.40 1.84 5.40
C ALA A 37 -2.59 0.32 5.45
N LEU A 38 -2.33 -0.27 6.62
CA LEU A 38 -2.49 -1.71 6.86
C LEU A 38 -3.93 -2.12 7.25
N GLY A 39 -4.86 -1.18 7.29
CA GLY A 39 -6.26 -1.45 7.66
C GLY A 39 -6.53 -1.64 9.15
N GLY A 40 -5.57 -1.31 10.01
CA GLY A 40 -5.69 -1.36 11.48
C GLY A 40 -6.58 -0.25 12.04
N LEU A 41 -6.64 0.90 11.36
CA LEU A 41 -7.54 2.01 11.67
C LEU A 41 -8.46 2.29 10.48
N THR A 42 -9.70 2.68 10.76
CA THR A 42 -10.55 3.33 9.76
C THR A 42 -10.20 4.82 9.66
N ALA A 43 -10.61 5.49 8.57
CA ALA A 43 -10.44 6.93 8.43
C ALA A 43 -11.16 7.71 9.55
N GLU A 44 -12.32 7.20 10.01
CA GLU A 44 -13.08 7.77 11.13
C GLU A 44 -12.32 7.63 12.45
N GLN A 45 -11.76 6.44 12.72
CA GLN A 45 -10.93 6.18 13.92
C GLN A 45 -9.67 7.03 13.93
N ALA A 46 -9.04 7.25 12.77
CA ALA A 46 -7.89 8.15 12.65
C ALA A 46 -8.25 9.62 12.97
N GLY A 47 -9.52 10.00 12.91
CA GLY A 47 -10.03 11.29 13.36
C GLY A 47 -10.38 11.38 14.86
N SER A 48 -10.34 10.26 15.60
CA SER A 48 -10.81 10.14 17.00
C SER A 48 -9.79 9.41 17.89
N LEU A 49 -8.52 9.70 17.74
CA LEU A 49 -7.41 9.00 18.38
C LEU A 49 -7.34 9.11 19.91
N GLY A 50 -7.96 10.16 20.49
CA GLY A 50 -8.03 10.37 21.96
C GLY A 50 -9.01 9.47 22.67
N ALA A 51 -9.88 8.73 21.96
CA ALA A 51 -10.82 7.79 22.55
C ALA A 51 -10.09 6.60 23.22
N PRO A 52 -10.66 5.98 24.26
CA PRO A 52 -10.10 4.76 24.85
C PRO A 52 -9.97 3.64 23.81
N LEU A 53 -8.85 2.93 23.83
CA LEU A 53 -8.64 1.73 23.01
C LEU A 53 -9.54 0.60 23.50
N THR A 54 -10.36 0.03 22.62
CA THR A 54 -11.18 -1.13 22.94
C THR A 54 -10.49 -2.45 22.56
N ARG A 55 -10.94 -3.56 23.13
CA ARG A 55 -10.42 -4.90 22.83
C ARG A 55 -10.67 -5.31 21.37
N GLY A 56 -11.79 -4.90 20.80
CA GLY A 56 -12.10 -5.10 19.39
C GLY A 56 -11.13 -4.33 18.47
N GLN A 57 -10.86 -3.08 18.80
CA GLN A 57 -9.86 -2.26 18.07
C GLN A 57 -8.43 -2.83 18.23
N ALA A 58 -8.06 -3.29 19.43
CA ALA A 58 -6.77 -3.94 19.66
C ALA A 58 -6.62 -5.22 18.81
N ALA A 59 -7.65 -6.05 18.70
CA ALA A 59 -7.64 -7.23 17.83
C ALA A 59 -7.43 -6.85 16.35
N ARG A 60 -8.06 -5.76 15.91
CA ARG A 60 -7.87 -5.24 14.54
C ARG A 60 -6.46 -4.72 14.31
N LEU A 61 -5.89 -3.94 15.22
CA LEU A 61 -4.52 -3.45 15.14
C LEU A 61 -3.51 -4.60 15.14
N LEU A 62 -3.64 -5.58 16.04
CA LEU A 62 -2.79 -6.78 16.07
C LEU A 62 -2.79 -7.51 14.74
N THR A 63 -3.96 -7.68 14.14
CA THR A 63 -4.09 -8.35 12.85
C THR A 63 -3.44 -7.55 11.73
N ALA A 64 -3.66 -6.24 11.69
CA ALA A 64 -3.05 -5.35 10.70
C ALA A 64 -1.53 -5.36 10.75
N PHE A 65 -0.95 -5.42 11.94
CA PHE A 65 0.49 -5.50 12.17
C PHE A 65 1.04 -6.93 12.16
N SER A 66 0.34 -7.88 11.55
CA SER A 66 0.74 -9.29 11.47
C SER A 66 0.80 -9.82 10.04
N ALA A 67 1.34 -11.04 9.88
CA ALA A 67 1.31 -11.76 8.61
C ALA A 67 -0.10 -12.17 8.16
N TYR A 68 -1.11 -12.01 9.01
CA TYR A 68 -2.51 -12.38 8.72
C TYR A 68 -3.36 -11.22 8.19
N ARG A 69 -2.79 -10.02 7.99
CA ARG A 69 -3.52 -8.82 7.53
C ARG A 69 -4.31 -9.06 6.24
N ASP A 70 -3.72 -9.76 5.27
CA ASP A 70 -4.34 -9.99 3.97
C ASP A 70 -5.33 -11.15 3.97
N THR A 71 -5.17 -12.11 4.89
CA THR A 71 -6.03 -13.31 4.96
C THR A 71 -7.37 -13.02 5.63
N THR A 72 -7.46 -12.03 6.50
CA THR A 72 -8.69 -11.68 7.23
C THR A 72 -9.77 -11.12 6.33
N THR A 73 -9.43 -10.39 5.28
CA THR A 73 -10.40 -9.86 4.31
C THR A 73 -11.00 -10.96 3.42
N ALA A 74 -10.27 -12.07 3.23
CA ALA A 74 -10.72 -13.22 2.45
C ALA A 74 -11.58 -14.21 3.26
N GLN A 75 -11.51 -14.15 4.59
CA GLN A 75 -12.33 -15.00 5.48
C GLN A 75 -13.75 -14.42 5.58
N GLY A 76 -14.65 -14.88 4.75
CA GLY A 76 -16.06 -14.51 4.79
C GLY A 76 -16.70 -14.64 6.20
N ARG A 77 -18.00 -14.37 6.33
CA ARG A 77 -18.74 -14.47 7.58
C ARG A 77 -18.52 -15.84 8.24
N THR A 78 -17.89 -15.82 9.39
CA THR A 78 -17.56 -17.03 10.16
C THR A 78 -18.57 -17.22 11.29
N GLY A 79 -18.81 -18.46 11.71
CA GLY A 79 -19.69 -18.75 12.85
C GLY A 79 -19.29 -18.00 14.13
N ARG A 80 -20.25 -17.84 15.05
CA ARG A 80 -20.07 -17.14 16.34
C ARG A 80 -18.98 -17.83 17.17
N LEU A 81 -17.97 -17.06 17.60
CA LEU A 81 -16.88 -17.57 18.43
C LEU A 81 -17.11 -17.30 19.93
N TYR A 82 -17.73 -16.18 20.26
CA TYR A 82 -18.06 -15.73 21.61
C TYR A 82 -19.52 -15.31 21.72
N SER A 83 -20.09 -15.40 22.92
CA SER A 83 -21.52 -15.12 23.17
C SER A 83 -21.91 -13.67 22.83
N ASP A 84 -20.98 -12.75 22.90
CA ASP A 84 -21.12 -11.30 22.73
C ASP A 84 -20.46 -10.76 21.43
N VAL A 85 -20.05 -11.65 20.52
CA VAL A 85 -19.47 -11.26 19.22
C VAL A 85 -20.29 -11.90 18.11
N ASP A 86 -21.16 -11.12 17.50
CA ASP A 86 -21.96 -11.57 16.38
C ASP A 86 -21.12 -11.74 15.10
N SER A 87 -21.57 -12.61 14.21
CA SER A 87 -20.86 -12.93 12.95
C SER A 87 -20.74 -11.75 11.99
N ASP A 88 -21.58 -10.76 12.13
CA ASP A 88 -21.60 -9.51 11.35
C ASP A 88 -20.90 -8.33 12.07
N SER A 89 -20.41 -8.55 13.29
CA SER A 89 -19.59 -7.58 14.00
C SER A 89 -18.37 -7.19 13.15
N PRO A 90 -18.05 -5.88 13.03
CA PRO A 90 -16.88 -5.41 12.28
C PRO A 90 -15.56 -5.93 12.86
N TYR A 91 -15.58 -6.46 14.09
CA TYR A 91 -14.40 -7.01 14.76
C TYR A 91 -14.35 -8.54 14.74
N ALA A 92 -15.40 -9.25 14.31
CA ALA A 92 -15.50 -10.71 14.44
C ALA A 92 -14.29 -11.45 13.83
N VAL A 93 -13.89 -11.09 12.61
CA VAL A 93 -12.76 -11.72 11.91
C VAL A 93 -11.42 -11.44 12.61
N TYR A 94 -11.24 -10.23 13.10
CA TYR A 94 -10.00 -9.81 13.79
C TYR A 94 -9.87 -10.48 15.17
N ILE A 95 -10.98 -10.55 15.92
CA ILE A 95 -11.04 -11.26 17.20
C ILE A 95 -10.71 -12.73 17.00
N ARG A 96 -11.29 -13.38 15.99
CA ARG A 96 -10.98 -14.77 15.65
C ARG A 96 -9.50 -14.96 15.37
N THR A 97 -8.90 -14.12 14.53
CA THR A 97 -7.48 -14.17 14.18
C THR A 97 -6.61 -13.97 15.41
N ALA A 98 -6.89 -12.97 16.24
CA ALA A 98 -6.13 -12.69 17.45
C ALA A 98 -6.17 -13.83 18.48
N VAL A 99 -7.32 -14.48 18.61
CA VAL A 99 -7.50 -15.61 19.53
C VAL A 99 -6.86 -16.88 19.00
N GLN A 100 -7.03 -17.21 17.72
CA GLN A 100 -6.40 -18.37 17.09
C GLN A 100 -4.87 -18.34 17.14
N ASN A 101 -4.29 -17.15 17.06
CA ASN A 101 -2.85 -16.95 17.18
C ASN A 101 -2.37 -16.74 18.63
N GLY A 102 -3.27 -16.83 19.61
CA GLY A 102 -2.92 -16.72 21.02
C GLY A 102 -2.52 -15.32 21.50
N TRP A 103 -2.74 -14.29 20.68
CA TRP A 103 -2.42 -12.90 21.07
C TRP A 103 -3.39 -12.36 22.12
N MET A 104 -4.65 -12.76 21.99
CA MET A 104 -5.73 -12.43 22.92
C MET A 104 -6.47 -13.68 23.37
N THR A 105 -7.18 -13.56 24.48
CA THR A 105 -8.08 -14.61 25.00
C THR A 105 -9.42 -14.02 25.38
N GLY A 106 -10.49 -14.83 25.28
CA GLY A 106 -11.80 -14.48 25.84
C GLY A 106 -11.82 -14.72 27.35
N TYR A 107 -12.98 -14.51 27.94
CA TYR A 107 -13.24 -14.72 29.38
C TYR A 107 -13.82 -16.12 29.59
N SER A 108 -13.75 -16.60 30.84
CA SER A 108 -14.22 -17.93 31.25
C SER A 108 -15.73 -18.11 31.13
N ASP A 109 -16.47 -17.00 31.05
CA ASP A 109 -17.95 -16.98 30.86
C ASP A 109 -18.36 -17.12 29.37
N GLY A 110 -17.38 -17.32 28.47
CA GLY A 110 -17.65 -17.45 27.04
C GLY A 110 -17.82 -16.12 26.31
N SER A 111 -17.56 -14.99 26.95
CA SER A 111 -17.57 -13.66 26.34
C SER A 111 -16.18 -13.23 25.88
N PHE A 112 -16.09 -12.26 24.94
CA PHE A 112 -14.85 -11.58 24.54
C PHE A 112 -14.78 -10.14 25.05
N ARG A 113 -15.92 -9.49 25.18
CA ARG A 113 -16.10 -8.09 25.60
C ARG A 113 -15.36 -7.12 24.66
N PRO A 114 -15.76 -7.04 23.37
CA PRO A 114 -15.05 -6.25 22.34
C PRO A 114 -14.98 -4.74 22.66
N ASP A 115 -15.97 -4.22 23.39
CA ASP A 115 -16.08 -2.80 23.75
C ASP A 115 -15.37 -2.44 25.06
N ASN A 116 -14.88 -3.42 25.83
CA ASN A 116 -14.10 -3.14 27.02
C ASN A 116 -12.77 -2.49 26.63
N THR A 117 -12.34 -1.55 27.48
CA THR A 117 -11.07 -0.84 27.31
C THR A 117 -9.87 -1.73 27.61
N VAL A 118 -8.71 -1.36 27.06
CA VAL A 118 -7.43 -2.08 27.20
C VAL A 118 -6.46 -1.27 28.04
N THR A 119 -5.89 -1.88 29.09
CA THR A 119 -4.84 -1.26 29.89
C THR A 119 -3.46 -1.39 29.25
N LEU A 120 -2.49 -0.61 29.75
CA LEU A 120 -1.10 -0.64 29.27
C LEU A 120 -0.50 -2.05 29.35
N GLU A 121 -0.64 -2.74 30.49
CA GLU A 121 -0.08 -4.07 30.69
C GLU A 121 -0.74 -5.15 29.84
N GLU A 122 -2.04 -5.02 29.54
CA GLU A 122 -2.75 -5.89 28.60
C GLU A 122 -2.24 -5.68 27.18
N ALA A 123 -2.11 -4.42 26.72
CA ALA A 123 -1.57 -4.11 25.41
C ALA A 123 -0.12 -4.58 25.25
N CYS A 124 0.73 -4.37 26.26
CA CYS A 124 2.10 -4.89 26.29
C CYS A 124 2.13 -6.43 26.17
N THR A 125 1.24 -7.11 26.89
CA THR A 125 1.11 -8.57 26.83
C THR A 125 0.71 -9.05 25.42
N MET A 126 -0.25 -8.38 24.79
CA MET A 126 -0.67 -8.66 23.42
C MET A 126 0.49 -8.45 22.43
N ALA A 127 1.21 -7.34 22.53
CA ALA A 127 2.35 -7.05 21.65
C ALA A 127 3.50 -8.07 21.82
N LEU A 128 3.79 -8.48 23.04
CA LEU A 128 4.79 -9.51 23.30
C LEU A 128 4.40 -10.87 22.67
N ARG A 129 3.13 -11.24 22.77
CA ARG A 129 2.62 -12.46 22.11
C ARG A 129 2.65 -12.34 20.59
N LEU A 130 2.31 -11.17 20.02
CA LEU A 130 2.44 -10.89 18.60
C LEU A 130 3.88 -11.10 18.12
N LEU A 131 4.85 -10.65 18.91
CA LEU A 131 6.29 -10.83 18.65
C LEU A 131 6.79 -12.27 18.90
N GLY A 132 5.93 -13.19 19.32
CA GLY A 132 6.28 -14.59 19.55
C GLY A 132 6.99 -14.86 20.88
N TYR A 133 6.90 -13.95 21.86
CA TYR A 133 7.42 -14.21 23.21
C TYR A 133 6.43 -15.06 24.02
N ASP A 134 6.96 -16.08 24.69
CA ASP A 134 6.21 -16.82 25.70
C ASP A 134 6.13 -15.99 26.99
N VAL A 135 5.01 -15.29 27.16
CA VAL A 135 4.81 -14.38 28.30
C VAL A 135 4.75 -15.10 29.65
N ALA A 136 4.50 -16.42 29.65
CA ALA A 136 4.53 -17.22 30.88
C ALA A 136 5.96 -17.54 31.34
N LYS A 137 6.96 -17.47 30.46
CA LYS A 137 8.37 -17.71 30.74
C LYS A 137 9.17 -16.43 31.00
N LEU A 138 8.54 -15.28 31.00
CA LEU A 138 9.20 -14.03 31.40
C LEU A 138 9.51 -14.11 32.90
N GLY A 139 10.76 -13.83 33.26
CA GLY A 139 11.15 -13.80 34.65
C GLY A 139 10.43 -12.72 35.46
N GLY A 140 9.74 -13.11 36.52
CA GLY A 140 8.98 -12.19 37.38
C GLY A 140 7.45 -12.44 37.35
N THR A 141 6.70 -11.52 37.96
CA THR A 141 5.24 -11.60 38.08
C THR A 141 4.56 -10.61 37.15
N PHE A 142 3.33 -10.95 36.75
CA PHE A 142 2.44 -10.00 36.02
C PHE A 142 2.02 -8.87 36.98
N PRO A 143 1.99 -7.62 36.53
CA PRO A 143 2.32 -7.14 35.18
C PRO A 143 3.79 -6.68 35.01
N THR A 144 4.60 -6.73 36.07
CA THR A 144 5.96 -6.16 36.08
C THR A 144 6.86 -6.80 35.02
N ALA A 145 6.81 -8.12 34.87
CA ALA A 145 7.61 -8.85 33.89
C ALA A 145 7.29 -8.39 32.44
N GLN A 146 6.00 -8.27 32.10
CA GLN A 146 5.54 -7.84 30.78
C GLN A 146 5.92 -6.38 30.51
N LEU A 147 5.70 -5.49 31.46
CA LEU A 147 6.04 -4.07 31.33
C LEU A 147 7.56 -3.86 31.19
N SER A 148 8.37 -4.59 31.95
CA SER A 148 9.84 -4.55 31.85
C SER A 148 10.33 -5.05 30.50
N LYS A 149 9.80 -6.19 30.03
CA LYS A 149 10.15 -6.74 28.73
C LYS A 149 9.72 -5.81 27.59
N ALA A 150 8.51 -5.26 27.65
CA ALA A 150 8.00 -4.29 26.67
C ALA A 150 8.89 -3.03 26.61
N SER A 151 9.32 -2.52 27.78
CA SER A 151 10.24 -1.37 27.82
C SER A 151 11.61 -1.70 27.22
N ALA A 152 12.17 -2.88 27.53
CA ALA A 152 13.45 -3.32 26.99
C ALA A 152 13.43 -3.50 25.46
N LEU A 153 12.26 -3.79 24.87
CA LEU A 153 12.05 -3.90 23.42
C LEU A 153 11.66 -2.57 22.76
N GLY A 154 11.54 -1.48 23.50
CA GLY A 154 11.11 -0.18 23.00
C GLY A 154 9.62 -0.07 22.69
N LEU A 155 8.78 -1.06 23.06
CA LEU A 155 7.33 -1.05 22.75
C LEU A 155 6.62 0.14 23.40
N ARG A 156 7.15 0.65 24.50
CA ARG A 156 6.57 1.77 25.26
C ARG A 156 7.15 3.13 24.87
N ASN A 157 8.00 3.22 23.85
CA ASN A 157 8.53 4.49 23.40
C ASN A 157 7.38 5.43 23.01
N GLU A 158 7.44 6.68 23.43
CA GLU A 158 6.42 7.73 23.22
C GLU A 158 5.06 7.48 23.91
N ILE A 159 4.99 6.53 24.85
CA ILE A 159 3.77 6.22 25.60
C ILE A 159 3.95 6.61 27.06
N ASN A 160 3.17 7.58 27.52
CA ASN A 160 3.24 8.11 28.88
C ASN A 160 2.27 7.44 29.87
N ALA A 161 1.56 6.38 29.44
CA ALA A 161 0.63 5.65 30.31
C ALA A 161 1.38 4.88 31.42
N ARG A 162 0.76 4.83 32.60
CA ARG A 162 1.23 4.08 33.76
C ARG A 162 0.53 2.73 33.86
N GLN A 163 1.09 1.86 34.69
CA GLN A 163 0.45 0.58 35.03
C GLN A 163 -0.99 0.82 35.53
N GLY A 164 -1.93 0.04 35.02
CA GLY A 164 -3.36 0.12 35.33
C GLY A 164 -4.13 1.18 34.53
N GLU A 165 -3.45 2.07 33.83
CA GLU A 165 -4.12 3.08 33.00
C GLU A 165 -4.60 2.48 31.67
N THR A 166 -5.80 2.86 31.28
CA THR A 166 -6.35 2.56 29.95
C THR A 166 -5.63 3.36 28.89
N LEU A 167 -5.23 2.71 27.82
CA LEU A 167 -4.63 3.38 26.67
C LEU A 167 -5.70 4.11 25.83
N THR A 168 -5.28 5.23 25.23
CA THR A 168 -6.03 5.81 24.10
C THR A 168 -5.79 4.99 22.84
N LEU A 169 -6.64 5.16 21.83
CA LEU A 169 -6.46 4.53 20.52
C LEU A 169 -5.12 4.93 19.89
N GLU A 170 -4.69 6.19 20.06
CA GLU A 170 -3.37 6.66 19.64
C GLU A 170 -2.25 5.88 20.33
N GLN A 171 -2.26 5.82 21.66
CA GLN A 171 -1.23 5.13 22.43
C GLN A 171 -1.13 3.65 22.09
N GLY A 172 -2.28 2.97 21.91
CA GLY A 172 -2.32 1.59 21.46
C GLY A 172 -1.77 1.41 20.05
N THR A 173 -2.08 2.35 19.14
CA THR A 173 -1.54 2.34 17.77
C THR A 173 -0.03 2.50 17.78
N VAL A 174 0.51 3.45 18.57
CA VAL A 174 1.95 3.65 18.73
C VAL A 174 2.62 2.41 19.33
N LEU A 175 2.02 1.77 20.34
CA LEU A 175 2.55 0.57 20.97
C LEU A 175 2.71 -0.59 19.96
N PHE A 176 1.68 -0.86 19.16
CA PHE A 176 1.74 -1.91 18.15
C PHE A 176 2.62 -1.54 16.95
N TYR A 177 2.71 -0.25 16.59
CA TYR A 177 3.68 0.23 15.60
C TYR A 177 5.12 0.02 16.08
N ASN A 178 5.43 0.32 17.36
CA ASN A 178 6.75 0.08 17.94
C ASN A 178 7.14 -1.40 17.88
N ALA A 179 6.17 -2.32 17.89
CA ALA A 179 6.45 -3.74 17.72
C ALA A 179 7.06 -4.05 16.35
N LEU A 180 6.76 -3.28 15.29
CA LEU A 180 7.35 -3.51 13.95
C LEU A 180 8.88 -3.39 13.97
N THR A 181 9.42 -2.44 14.72
CA THR A 181 10.88 -2.21 14.81
C THR A 181 11.55 -3.00 15.91
N ALA A 182 10.78 -3.66 16.78
CA ALA A 182 11.28 -4.48 17.86
C ALA A 182 11.82 -5.83 17.37
N MET A 183 12.74 -6.41 18.13
CA MET A 183 13.18 -7.80 17.94
C MET A 183 12.06 -8.75 18.37
N ASN A 184 11.75 -9.72 17.51
CA ASN A 184 10.81 -10.81 17.82
C ASN A 184 11.48 -11.90 18.70
N GLY A 185 10.72 -12.89 19.11
CA GLY A 185 11.20 -14.01 19.91
C GLY A 185 12.30 -14.86 19.25
N SER A 186 12.49 -14.74 17.94
CA SER A 186 13.54 -15.40 17.16
C SER A 186 14.77 -14.50 16.91
N GLY A 187 14.81 -13.29 17.47
CA GLY A 187 15.94 -12.36 17.36
C GLY A 187 16.01 -11.62 16.01
N GLN A 188 14.90 -11.50 15.28
CA GLN A 188 14.78 -10.76 14.02
C GLN A 188 13.96 -9.49 14.23
N VAL A 189 14.25 -8.43 13.48
CA VAL A 189 13.37 -7.24 13.43
C VAL A 189 12.02 -7.66 12.85
N TYR A 190 10.95 -7.44 13.62
CA TYR A 190 9.64 -7.99 13.27
C TYR A 190 9.11 -7.50 11.91
N ALA A 191 9.26 -6.21 11.59
CA ALA A 191 8.84 -5.66 10.29
C ALA A 191 9.48 -6.39 9.10
N SER A 192 10.76 -6.79 9.22
CA SER A 192 11.44 -7.54 8.16
C SER A 192 10.82 -8.92 7.92
N THR A 193 10.26 -9.55 8.96
CA THR A 193 9.53 -10.83 8.81
C THR A 193 8.19 -10.68 8.10
N LEU A 194 7.67 -9.46 8.03
CA LEU A 194 6.44 -9.09 7.33
C LEU A 194 6.70 -8.56 5.89
N GLY A 195 7.97 -8.51 5.47
CA GLY A 195 8.36 -8.00 4.15
C GLY A 195 8.54 -6.48 4.09
N PHE A 196 8.43 -5.75 5.21
CA PHE A 196 8.63 -4.31 5.22
C PHE A 196 10.10 -3.93 5.29
N ALA A 197 10.48 -2.90 4.55
CA ALA A 197 11.81 -2.31 4.66
C ALA A 197 11.93 -1.50 5.96
N VAL A 198 13.08 -1.63 6.60
CA VAL A 198 13.42 -0.85 7.81
C VAL A 198 14.69 -0.07 7.52
N SER A 199 14.65 1.24 7.75
CA SER A 199 15.78 2.14 7.56
C SER A 199 15.93 3.04 8.79
N ASN A 200 17.16 3.15 9.32
CA ASN A 200 17.44 3.95 10.51
C ASN A 200 16.55 3.62 11.73
N GLY A 201 16.20 2.34 11.91
CA GLY A 201 15.34 1.90 13.02
C GLY A 201 13.85 2.25 12.87
N GLN A 202 13.42 2.71 11.70
CA GLN A 202 12.02 3.02 11.39
C GLN A 202 11.54 2.20 10.20
N VAL A 203 10.24 1.87 10.18
CA VAL A 203 9.61 1.23 9.03
C VAL A 203 9.50 2.23 7.89
N ASP A 204 9.90 1.82 6.70
CA ASP A 204 9.69 2.62 5.49
C ASP A 204 8.21 2.63 5.14
N ILE A 205 7.55 3.77 5.43
CA ILE A 205 6.13 3.95 5.15
C ILE A 205 5.79 3.77 3.67
N SER A 206 6.74 4.10 2.76
CA SER A 206 6.53 3.93 1.33
C SER A 206 6.39 2.46 0.97
N SER A 207 7.21 1.58 1.57
CA SER A 207 7.09 0.13 1.37
C SER A 207 5.74 -0.40 1.88
N VAL A 208 5.24 0.12 3.00
CA VAL A 208 3.93 -0.24 3.56
C VAL A 208 2.78 0.22 2.66
N LEU A 209 2.85 1.45 2.15
CA LEU A 209 1.82 1.98 1.25
C LEU A 209 1.72 1.18 -0.05
N LEU A 210 2.87 0.73 -0.57
CA LEU A 210 2.93 -0.03 -1.83
C LEU A 210 2.56 -1.52 -1.66
N ASP A 211 2.68 -2.09 -0.47
CA ASP A 211 2.38 -3.50 -0.20
C ASP A 211 0.90 -3.86 -0.46
N ASN A 212 -0.02 -2.93 -0.21
CA ASN A 212 -1.47 -3.12 -0.39
C ASN A 212 -2.05 -2.31 -1.57
N VAL A 213 -1.23 -2.03 -2.59
CA VAL A 213 -1.69 -1.31 -3.79
C VAL A 213 -2.48 -2.25 -4.69
N LYS A 214 -3.70 -1.84 -5.01
CA LYS A 214 -4.54 -2.45 -6.04
C LYS A 214 -4.29 -1.77 -7.38
N GLY A 215 -4.27 -2.52 -8.45
CA GLY A 215 -4.00 -2.05 -9.81
C GLY A 215 -2.85 -2.82 -10.47
N PRO A 216 -2.43 -2.42 -11.68
CA PRO A 216 -2.90 -1.25 -12.42
C PRO A 216 -4.33 -1.40 -12.97
N PHE A 217 -5.06 -0.29 -13.00
CA PHE A 217 -6.34 -0.16 -13.68
C PHE A 217 -6.24 0.90 -14.77
N VAL A 218 -7.06 0.77 -15.83
CA VAL A 218 -7.19 1.79 -16.87
C VAL A 218 -8.57 2.42 -16.74
N ALA A 219 -8.62 3.73 -16.60
CA ALA A 219 -9.86 4.48 -16.46
C ALA A 219 -10.60 4.60 -17.79
N ASP A 220 -11.90 4.59 -17.72
CA ASP A 220 -12.85 4.98 -18.79
C ASP A 220 -13.71 6.16 -18.34
N ALA A 221 -14.64 6.58 -19.20
CA ALA A 221 -15.52 7.73 -18.90
C ALA A 221 -16.48 7.50 -17.73
N SER A 222 -16.68 6.25 -17.30
CA SER A 222 -17.59 5.85 -16.22
C SER A 222 -16.86 5.53 -14.92
N THR A 223 -15.53 5.53 -14.93
CA THR A 223 -14.71 5.09 -13.79
C THR A 223 -14.86 6.04 -12.60
N VAL A 224 -15.25 5.47 -11.47
CA VAL A 224 -15.37 6.15 -10.19
C VAL A 224 -14.48 5.44 -9.15
N LEU A 225 -13.76 6.21 -8.37
CA LEU A 225 -12.96 5.64 -7.27
C LEU A 225 -13.89 5.06 -6.18
N PRO A 226 -13.54 3.90 -5.58
CA PRO A 226 -14.38 3.25 -4.57
C PRO A 226 -14.45 3.99 -3.24
N PHE A 227 -13.68 5.07 -3.08
CA PHE A 227 -13.62 5.90 -1.87
C PHE A 227 -13.26 7.34 -2.22
N ALA A 228 -13.50 8.27 -1.29
CA ALA A 228 -12.97 9.63 -1.37
C ALA A 228 -11.50 9.65 -0.95
N PRO A 229 -10.54 9.96 -1.83
CA PRO A 229 -9.12 9.95 -1.48
C PRO A 229 -8.76 10.98 -0.42
N ALA A 230 -7.81 10.62 0.46
CA ALA A 230 -7.15 11.53 1.39
C ALA A 230 -5.81 12.04 0.84
N ALA A 231 -5.15 11.23 0.01
CA ALA A 231 -3.92 11.61 -0.68
C ALA A 231 -4.02 11.23 -2.17
N ILE A 232 -3.60 12.13 -3.04
CA ILE A 232 -3.67 11.94 -4.49
C ILE A 232 -2.31 12.31 -5.09
N TYR A 233 -1.79 11.40 -5.90
CA TYR A 233 -0.55 11.59 -6.66
C TYR A 233 -0.89 11.49 -8.15
N ARG A 234 -0.42 12.46 -8.95
CA ARG A 234 -0.51 12.41 -10.41
C ARG A 234 0.88 12.51 -11.01
N ASN A 235 1.29 11.50 -11.77
CA ASN A 235 2.65 11.37 -12.31
C ASN A 235 3.74 11.57 -11.23
N ASP A 236 3.50 10.98 -10.06
CA ASP A 236 4.37 11.02 -8.87
C ASP A 236 4.41 12.38 -8.13
N GLU A 237 3.57 13.36 -8.52
CA GLU A 237 3.43 14.64 -7.85
C GLU A 237 2.14 14.71 -7.04
N VAL A 238 2.18 15.35 -5.88
CA VAL A 238 0.99 15.55 -5.03
C VAL A 238 0.02 16.50 -5.72
N THR A 239 -1.26 16.15 -5.73
CA THR A 239 -2.33 16.98 -6.30
C THR A 239 -3.58 16.94 -5.42
N THR A 240 -4.49 17.88 -5.63
CA THR A 240 -5.81 17.91 -4.98
C THR A 240 -6.91 17.33 -5.87
N SER A 241 -6.64 17.09 -7.15
CA SER A 241 -7.64 16.58 -8.11
C SER A 241 -7.56 15.08 -8.24
N ALA A 242 -8.64 14.40 -7.84
CA ALA A 242 -8.85 12.97 -8.04
C ALA A 242 -9.56 12.63 -9.37
N ALA A 243 -9.82 13.63 -10.25
CA ALA A 243 -10.52 13.40 -11.51
C ALA A 243 -9.72 12.43 -12.39
N LEU A 244 -10.36 11.37 -12.83
CA LEU A 244 -9.83 10.41 -13.79
C LEU A 244 -10.32 10.80 -15.20
N SER A 245 -9.42 10.75 -16.16
CA SER A 245 -9.73 10.89 -17.59
C SER A 245 -9.68 9.51 -18.26
N PRO A 246 -10.39 9.31 -19.37
CA PRO A 246 -10.26 8.07 -20.14
C PRO A 246 -8.79 7.78 -20.47
N TYR A 247 -8.40 6.51 -20.29
CA TYR A 247 -7.03 6.01 -20.46
C TYR A 247 -6.01 6.50 -19.43
N ASP A 248 -6.40 7.17 -18.33
CA ASP A 248 -5.51 7.30 -17.18
C ASP A 248 -5.26 5.92 -16.59
N VAL A 249 -4.01 5.64 -16.23
CA VAL A 249 -3.65 4.45 -15.44
C VAL A 249 -3.69 4.84 -13.98
N TYR A 250 -4.39 4.06 -13.16
CA TYR A 250 -4.47 4.36 -11.75
C TYR A 250 -4.26 3.13 -10.88
N TYR A 251 -3.77 3.41 -9.68
CA TYR A 251 -3.58 2.46 -8.59
C TYR A 251 -4.17 3.08 -7.33
N TYR A 252 -4.56 2.26 -6.37
CA TYR A 252 -5.01 2.78 -5.10
C TYR A 252 -4.70 1.84 -3.94
N ASN A 253 -4.50 2.45 -2.75
CA ASN A 253 -4.54 1.77 -1.46
C ASN A 253 -5.81 2.25 -0.74
N GLU A 254 -6.80 1.37 -0.60
CA GLU A 254 -8.10 1.69 -0.05
C GLU A 254 -8.04 2.04 1.43
N SER A 255 -7.24 1.29 2.20
CA SER A 255 -7.05 1.51 3.64
C SER A 255 -6.39 2.86 3.92
N ALA A 256 -5.36 3.20 3.17
CA ALA A 256 -4.68 4.50 3.26
C ALA A 256 -5.45 5.62 2.55
N ARG A 257 -6.55 5.32 1.85
CA ARG A 257 -7.31 6.25 1.02
C ARG A 257 -6.41 7.06 0.09
N THR A 258 -5.40 6.39 -0.49
CA THR A 258 -4.40 6.99 -1.38
C THR A 258 -4.62 6.49 -2.80
N VAL A 259 -4.52 7.40 -3.77
CA VAL A 259 -4.60 7.07 -5.19
C VAL A 259 -3.39 7.62 -5.94
N TRP A 260 -2.87 6.83 -6.88
CA TRP A 260 -1.82 7.23 -7.83
C TRP A 260 -2.40 7.18 -9.23
N ILE A 261 -2.26 8.26 -9.98
CA ILE A 261 -2.82 8.45 -11.32
C ILE A 261 -1.68 8.79 -12.28
N TYR A 262 -1.62 8.11 -13.40
CA TYR A 262 -0.63 8.31 -14.45
C TYR A 262 -1.35 8.56 -15.77
N ASN A 263 -1.02 9.66 -16.43
CA ASN A 263 -1.49 9.97 -17.78
C ASN A 263 -0.36 9.95 -18.82
N LYS A 264 0.78 9.37 -18.43
CA LYS A 264 1.96 9.22 -19.29
C LYS A 264 1.67 8.23 -20.42
N ARG A 265 2.10 8.56 -21.63
CA ARG A 265 1.92 7.73 -22.83
C ARG A 265 3.22 7.67 -23.63
N ALA A 266 3.42 6.57 -24.34
CA ALA A 266 4.49 6.42 -25.31
C ALA A 266 3.88 5.94 -26.63
N ALA A 267 3.83 6.83 -27.62
CA ALA A 267 3.29 6.54 -28.94
C ALA A 267 4.39 6.34 -29.97
N GLY A 268 4.22 5.40 -30.87
CA GLY A 268 5.17 5.15 -31.92
C GLY A 268 5.15 3.72 -32.46
N ARG A 269 6.12 3.47 -33.35
CA ARG A 269 6.33 2.12 -33.89
C ARG A 269 7.15 1.30 -32.90
N VAL A 270 6.73 0.07 -32.65
CA VAL A 270 7.53 -0.90 -31.90
C VAL A 270 8.78 -1.26 -32.72
N THR A 271 9.95 -0.98 -32.18
CA THR A 271 11.23 -1.24 -32.84
C THR A 271 11.91 -2.50 -32.32
N ALA A 272 11.66 -2.89 -31.07
CA ALA A 272 12.17 -4.11 -30.48
C ALA A 272 11.27 -4.61 -29.35
N VAL A 273 11.29 -5.91 -29.13
CA VAL A 273 10.74 -6.58 -27.93
C VAL A 273 11.79 -7.54 -27.38
N SER A 274 11.85 -7.71 -26.07
CA SER A 274 12.87 -8.55 -25.39
C SER A 274 12.25 -9.31 -24.22
N PRO A 275 12.72 -10.52 -23.88
CA PRO A 275 13.85 -11.25 -24.46
C PRO A 275 13.51 -12.00 -25.76
N SER A 276 12.22 -12.20 -26.06
CA SER A 276 11.79 -12.89 -27.29
C SER A 276 10.50 -12.29 -27.86
N ALA A 277 10.28 -12.50 -29.16
CA ALA A 277 9.08 -12.03 -29.83
C ALA A 277 7.79 -12.75 -29.36
N SER A 278 7.88 -13.97 -28.85
CA SER A 278 6.73 -14.74 -28.38
C SER A 278 6.39 -14.49 -26.89
N ALA A 279 7.36 -14.06 -26.08
CA ALA A 279 7.17 -13.81 -24.65
C ALA A 279 7.99 -12.57 -24.21
N PRO A 280 7.59 -11.37 -24.64
CA PRO A 280 8.30 -10.17 -24.28
C PRO A 280 8.04 -9.76 -22.82
N THR A 281 9.07 -9.27 -22.15
CA THR A 281 8.98 -8.62 -20.85
C THR A 281 9.30 -7.12 -20.93
N SER A 282 9.77 -6.67 -22.10
CA SER A 282 9.99 -5.26 -22.42
C SER A 282 9.73 -4.97 -23.90
N VAL A 283 9.41 -3.71 -24.19
CA VAL A 283 9.11 -3.20 -25.53
C VAL A 283 9.83 -1.87 -25.75
N THR A 284 10.37 -1.66 -26.95
CA THR A 284 11.00 -0.40 -27.34
C THR A 284 10.10 0.34 -28.30
N VAL A 285 9.69 1.55 -27.92
CA VAL A 285 8.86 2.47 -28.70
C VAL A 285 9.52 3.84 -28.71
N ALA A 286 9.60 4.49 -29.85
CA ALA A 286 10.26 5.80 -30.01
C ALA A 286 11.66 5.88 -29.38
N GLY A 287 12.44 4.80 -29.47
CA GLY A 287 13.81 4.72 -28.95
C GLY A 287 13.94 4.52 -27.44
N VAL A 288 12.82 4.43 -26.70
CA VAL A 288 12.80 4.18 -25.26
C VAL A 288 12.28 2.77 -24.99
N THR A 289 12.94 2.06 -24.06
CA THR A 289 12.54 0.71 -23.65
C THR A 289 11.72 0.77 -22.36
N TYR A 290 10.53 0.20 -22.42
CA TYR A 290 9.56 0.13 -21.31
C TYR A 290 9.43 -1.31 -20.83
N ALA A 291 9.37 -1.51 -19.52
CA ALA A 291 9.00 -2.80 -18.94
C ALA A 291 7.51 -3.08 -19.19
N ILE A 292 7.15 -4.33 -19.36
CA ILE A 292 5.76 -4.75 -19.54
C ILE A 292 5.18 -5.12 -18.17
N ALA A 293 4.04 -4.52 -17.81
CA ALA A 293 3.45 -4.66 -16.48
C ALA A 293 2.64 -5.94 -16.28
N SER A 294 2.16 -6.56 -17.36
CA SER A 294 1.28 -7.72 -17.23
C SER A 294 1.41 -8.72 -18.38
N PRO A 295 1.05 -10.00 -18.15
CA PRO A 295 1.01 -11.03 -19.22
C PRO A 295 0.06 -10.68 -20.38
N SER A 296 -1.03 -9.96 -20.10
CA SER A 296 -1.97 -9.50 -21.12
C SER A 296 -1.31 -8.53 -22.12
N VAL A 297 -0.58 -7.55 -21.61
CA VAL A 297 0.19 -6.59 -22.44
C VAL A 297 1.32 -7.32 -23.18
N ALA A 298 2.01 -8.25 -22.52
CA ALA A 298 3.02 -9.09 -23.16
C ALA A 298 2.45 -9.86 -24.36
N TYR A 299 1.28 -10.45 -24.19
CA TYR A 299 0.59 -11.16 -25.28
C TYR A 299 0.23 -10.23 -26.43
N GLN A 300 -0.35 -9.05 -26.16
CA GLN A 300 -0.71 -8.07 -27.20
C GLN A 300 0.49 -7.58 -28.02
N LEU A 301 1.67 -7.49 -27.39
CA LEU A 301 2.92 -7.08 -28.02
C LEU A 301 3.73 -8.26 -28.58
N SER A 302 3.24 -9.47 -28.47
CA SER A 302 3.94 -10.66 -28.93
C SER A 302 3.62 -10.99 -30.38
N SER A 303 4.48 -11.75 -31.04
CA SER A 303 4.22 -12.34 -32.35
C SER A 303 3.04 -13.33 -32.36
N LEU A 304 2.65 -13.85 -31.17
CA LEU A 304 1.53 -14.78 -31.03
C LEU A 304 0.17 -14.12 -31.25
N SER A 305 0.04 -12.84 -30.96
CA SER A 305 -1.18 -12.06 -31.22
C SER A 305 -1.18 -11.40 -32.60
N GLY A 306 -0.12 -11.54 -33.38
CA GLY A 306 0.10 -10.77 -34.61
C GLY A 306 0.68 -9.38 -34.36
N GLY A 307 1.00 -9.06 -33.11
CA GLY A 307 1.61 -7.81 -32.69
C GLY A 307 3.15 -7.81 -32.76
N GLY A 308 3.75 -6.87 -32.05
CA GLY A 308 5.20 -6.79 -31.88
C GLY A 308 5.89 -5.82 -32.81
N VAL A 309 7.14 -6.16 -33.24
CA VAL A 309 7.98 -5.26 -34.02
C VAL A 309 7.30 -4.85 -35.31
N GLY A 310 7.29 -3.53 -35.58
CA GLY A 310 6.65 -2.92 -36.73
C GLY A 310 5.24 -2.37 -36.48
N GLN A 311 4.57 -2.81 -35.42
CA GLN A 311 3.25 -2.32 -35.04
C GLN A 311 3.32 -0.88 -34.53
N VAL A 312 2.33 -0.06 -34.88
CA VAL A 312 2.13 1.28 -34.32
C VAL A 312 1.22 1.15 -33.10
N VAL A 313 1.68 1.67 -31.98
CA VAL A 313 1.01 1.54 -30.68
C VAL A 313 1.07 2.84 -29.90
N THR A 314 0.11 3.01 -28.99
CA THR A 314 0.24 3.92 -27.85
C THR A 314 0.25 3.10 -26.58
N LEU A 315 1.38 3.11 -25.86
CA LEU A 315 1.50 2.49 -24.55
C LEU A 315 0.93 3.44 -23.49
N LEU A 316 0.06 2.93 -22.63
CA LEU A 316 -0.34 3.60 -21.40
C LEU A 316 0.64 3.20 -20.31
N LEU A 317 1.30 4.19 -19.71
CA LEU A 317 2.36 3.96 -18.75
C LEU A 317 1.84 4.15 -17.32
N GLY A 318 2.21 3.25 -16.44
CA GLY A 318 1.89 3.30 -15.03
C GLY A 318 3.11 3.57 -14.14
N MET A 319 3.08 3.06 -12.92
CA MET A 319 4.21 3.16 -11.98
C MET A 319 5.50 2.66 -12.64
N ASN A 320 6.60 3.35 -12.35
CA ASN A 320 7.93 3.06 -12.92
C ASN A 320 7.99 3.10 -14.45
N ASP A 321 7.09 3.87 -15.09
CA ASP A 321 6.95 3.95 -16.54
C ASP A 321 6.75 2.57 -17.21
N ALA A 322 6.15 1.61 -16.51
CA ALA A 322 5.84 0.31 -17.08
C ALA A 322 4.62 0.37 -17.99
N ALA A 323 4.64 -0.36 -19.11
CA ALA A 323 3.52 -0.47 -20.04
C ALA A 323 2.39 -1.31 -19.41
N VAL A 324 1.28 -0.65 -19.10
CA VAL A 324 0.08 -1.23 -18.45
C VAL A 324 -0.96 -1.65 -19.47
N SER A 325 -1.07 -0.91 -20.57
CA SER A 325 -2.01 -1.19 -21.64
C SER A 325 -1.44 -0.76 -22.99
N VAL A 326 -1.97 -1.32 -24.06
CA VAL A 326 -1.58 -1.04 -25.43
C VAL A 326 -2.83 -0.64 -26.21
N LEU A 327 -2.80 0.55 -26.77
CA LEU A 327 -3.80 1.01 -27.72
C LEU A 327 -3.27 0.79 -29.14
N THR A 328 -4.13 0.29 -30.02
CA THR A 328 -3.81 -0.02 -31.42
C THR A 328 -4.93 0.46 -32.34
N GLY A 329 -4.69 0.57 -33.63
CA GLY A 329 -5.68 1.06 -34.60
C GLY A 329 -6.11 2.50 -34.31
N ASP A 330 -7.39 2.80 -34.49
CA ASP A 330 -7.97 4.15 -34.33
C ASP A 330 -7.86 4.68 -32.86
N ALA A 331 -7.70 3.78 -31.89
CA ALA A 331 -7.47 4.14 -30.49
C ALA A 331 -6.02 4.56 -30.21
N ALA A 332 -5.08 4.27 -31.10
CA ALA A 332 -3.71 4.73 -31.01
C ALA A 332 -3.62 6.17 -31.55
N ASP A 333 -3.89 7.14 -30.70
CA ASP A 333 -3.76 8.58 -30.98
C ASP A 333 -2.26 8.93 -31.08
N ALA A 334 -1.60 8.39 -32.12
CA ALA A 334 -0.17 8.48 -32.31
C ALA A 334 0.18 9.80 -33.01
N VAL A 335 0.45 10.82 -32.19
CA VAL A 335 1.14 12.02 -32.67
C VAL A 335 2.61 11.65 -32.86
N PHE A 336 3.09 11.61 -34.09
CA PHE A 336 4.48 11.40 -34.42
C PHE A 336 5.20 12.73 -34.47
N TYR A 337 6.23 12.91 -33.65
CA TYR A 337 7.18 14.00 -33.80
C TYR A 337 8.34 13.51 -34.68
N GLY A 338 8.60 14.18 -35.78
CA GLY A 338 9.68 13.88 -36.70
C GLY A 338 10.49 15.12 -37.04
N VAL A 339 11.80 14.96 -37.21
CA VAL A 339 12.63 16.01 -37.80
C VAL A 339 12.54 15.89 -39.31
N VAL A 340 12.09 16.94 -39.99
CA VAL A 340 12.10 17.02 -41.44
C VAL A 340 13.56 17.17 -41.89
N GLN A 341 14.14 16.11 -42.44
CA GLN A 341 15.54 16.14 -42.93
C GLN A 341 15.72 16.78 -44.32
N SER A 342 14.61 16.99 -45.05
CA SER A 342 14.68 17.68 -46.33
C SER A 342 13.36 18.37 -46.69
N SER A 343 13.41 19.56 -47.25
CA SER A 343 12.27 20.36 -47.70
C SER A 343 11.60 19.83 -48.98
N SER A 344 12.09 18.73 -49.54
CA SER A 344 11.54 18.13 -50.77
C SER A 344 10.53 16.99 -50.46
N VAL A 345 10.24 16.70 -49.18
CA VAL A 345 9.26 15.70 -48.81
C VAL A 345 7.87 16.32 -48.94
N SER A 346 7.04 15.77 -49.84
CA SER A 346 5.66 16.17 -49.96
C SER A 346 4.90 15.88 -48.68
N TYR A 347 4.15 16.85 -48.14
CA TYR A 347 3.33 16.71 -46.92
C TYR A 347 2.32 15.54 -46.99
N THR A 348 2.03 15.02 -48.15
CA THR A 348 1.16 13.86 -48.36
C THR A 348 1.74 12.55 -47.83
N HIS A 349 3.06 12.47 -47.60
CA HIS A 349 3.71 11.26 -47.05
C HIS A 349 3.82 11.26 -45.51
N LEU A 350 3.49 12.37 -44.86
CA LEU A 350 3.46 12.51 -43.43
C LEU A 350 2.08 12.29 -42.81
N ARG A 351 1.09 12.01 -43.66
CA ARG A 351 -0.28 11.69 -43.25
C ARG A 351 -0.31 10.25 -42.77
N ALA A 352 -0.63 10.05 -41.50
CA ALA A 352 -1.09 8.72 -41.06
C ALA A 352 -2.30 8.36 -41.90
N PRO A 353 -2.36 7.18 -42.50
CA PRO A 353 -3.41 6.85 -43.45
C PRO A 353 -4.73 6.73 -42.74
N GLU A 354 -5.32 7.55 -42.14
CA GLU A 354 -6.70 7.47 -41.60
C GLU A 354 -7.00 8.36 -40.36
N THR A 355 -6.15 9.34 -40.02
CA THR A 355 -6.52 10.30 -38.98
C THR A 355 -6.38 11.72 -39.49
N ASP A 356 -7.39 12.58 -39.27
CA ASP A 356 -7.40 14.01 -39.59
C ASP A 356 -6.47 14.86 -38.71
N SER A 357 -5.47 14.27 -38.10
CA SER A 357 -4.49 14.93 -37.24
C SER A 357 -3.25 15.35 -38.04
N TYR A 358 -2.97 16.63 -38.07
CA TYR A 358 -1.83 17.23 -38.71
C TYR A 358 -0.60 17.23 -37.79
N LEU A 359 0.57 16.98 -38.38
CA LEU A 359 1.85 17.27 -37.72
C LEU A 359 1.97 18.80 -37.60
N VAL A 360 1.96 19.31 -36.40
CA VAL A 360 2.33 20.70 -36.11
C VAL A 360 3.84 20.69 -35.86
N CYS A 361 4.58 21.33 -36.74
CA CYS A 361 6.03 21.57 -36.55
C CYS A 361 6.28 22.55 -35.42
#